data_fd72550d89a2bd7fd94b24aa2c6c618e
#
_entry.id   fd72550d89a2bd7fd94b24aa2c6c618e
#
_cell.length_a   1.000
_cell.length_b   1.000
_cell.length_c   1.000
_cell.angle_alpha   90.00
_cell.angle_beta   90.00
_cell.angle_gamma   90.00
#
_symmetry.space_group_name_H-M   'P 1'
#
loop_
_entity.id
_entity.type
_entity.pdbx_description
1 polymer ?
#
loop_
_entity_poly.entity_id
_entity_poly.type
_entity_poly.pdbx_seq_one_letter_code
_entity_poly.pdbx_strand_id
1 'polypeptide(L)'
;MKNLHRITIFYLTLPFIIFCMGWLRLPIALPITALILWVVWMLINQLPITNYQFRIPHSAFLITFLWVFLSGIGGYTFQNWDHHWRNAVLHDLITYNWPVIYSSPEKGPITMLVYYVGYFLPAALAGKIFGWQVANFILFLWTWLGVLLVTLQLGKVLKTSPVKLALLLIFFSGLDSLGTLFFAHDYPTLFPPIQHLEIWSGNLQYSSFTTQLFWVFNQAVPAWLCIALILESDSSLSNTQKQASGLQSQKIFIWSLCFFFAPLAALGLLPYLIIEWFKQTDFKSPFKNLRVDLLLASGVVVLISYLFFSSNTAAQERGLQAIALKDFLAFFLLEGGILSLVLAPLKWRDPRWAVTGLLLAVIPFIQFGSGRDFVMRASIAPLFYLMMMTGEAIFQKTTPRLVLITLYLLLALGSLTPLYEINRSIYRTCEYYSLIPSQRAQPTSEVVTHLEQPGAPEDEHPNMLVADEIKTLKFMNDKLSKNFIANVRQSLYYRYISSH
;
A
#
# COMPACT_ATOMS: atom_id res chain seq x y z
N MET A 1 8.45 5.25 -23.44
CA MET A 1 7.13 5.02 -22.80
C MET A 1 6.72 3.55 -22.72
N LYS A 2 7.01 2.71 -23.70
CA LYS A 2 6.86 1.25 -23.58
C LYS A 2 7.56 0.70 -22.33
N ASN A 3 8.72 1.25 -22.02
CA ASN A 3 9.52 0.76 -20.90
C ASN A 3 8.87 1.03 -19.53
N LEU A 4 8.16 2.16 -19.33
CA LEU A 4 7.53 2.47 -18.04
C LEU A 4 6.43 1.45 -17.70
N HIS A 5 5.49 1.21 -18.61
CA HIS A 5 4.41 0.22 -18.42
C HIS A 5 4.99 -1.20 -18.24
N ARG A 6 6.00 -1.57 -19.06
CA ARG A 6 6.69 -2.86 -18.95
C ARG A 6 7.38 -3.03 -17.61
N ILE A 7 8.13 -2.01 -17.15
CA ILE A 7 8.81 -2.03 -15.86
C ILE A 7 7.79 -2.15 -14.73
N THR A 8 6.65 -1.45 -14.81
CA THR A 8 5.60 -1.53 -13.79
C THR A 8 4.95 -2.91 -13.73
N ILE A 9 4.63 -3.52 -14.88
CA ILE A 9 4.10 -4.90 -14.91
C ILE A 9 5.13 -5.87 -14.31
N PHE A 10 6.40 -5.75 -14.70
CA PHE A 10 7.46 -6.60 -14.17
C PHE A 10 7.63 -6.40 -12.65
N TYR A 11 7.63 -5.16 -12.18
CA TYR A 11 7.68 -4.83 -10.75
C TYR A 11 6.55 -5.52 -9.97
N LEU A 12 5.33 -5.50 -10.47
CA LEU A 12 4.17 -6.12 -9.80
C LEU A 12 4.16 -7.66 -9.91
N THR A 13 4.71 -8.24 -10.98
CA THR A 13 4.65 -9.68 -11.20
C THR A 13 5.82 -10.45 -10.61
N LEU A 14 7.01 -9.85 -10.54
CA LEU A 14 8.21 -10.49 -10.02
C LEU A 14 8.03 -11.06 -8.60
N PRO A 15 7.47 -10.34 -7.63
CA PRO A 15 7.25 -10.90 -6.29
C PRO A 15 6.30 -12.10 -6.27
N PHE A 16 5.26 -12.11 -7.12
CA PHE A 16 4.36 -13.26 -7.23
C PHE A 16 5.08 -14.49 -7.81
N ILE A 17 5.95 -14.30 -8.80
CA ILE A 17 6.79 -15.38 -9.35
C ILE A 17 7.71 -15.95 -8.27
N ILE A 18 8.40 -15.07 -7.51
CA ILE A 18 9.25 -15.50 -6.39
C ILE A 18 8.42 -16.26 -5.35
N PHE A 19 7.22 -15.78 -5.03
CA PHE A 19 6.30 -16.47 -4.12
C PHE A 19 5.94 -17.86 -4.65
N CYS A 20 5.55 -18.00 -5.91
CA CYS A 20 5.21 -19.30 -6.49
C CYS A 20 6.37 -20.30 -6.36
N MET A 21 7.59 -19.86 -6.71
CA MET A 21 8.77 -20.74 -6.67
C MET A 21 9.23 -21.07 -5.24
N GLY A 22 9.00 -20.19 -4.27
CA GLY A 22 9.43 -20.39 -2.88
C GLY A 22 8.40 -21.06 -1.97
N TRP A 23 7.10 -20.94 -2.28
CA TRP A 23 6.02 -21.38 -1.40
C TRP A 23 5.22 -22.57 -1.92
N LEU A 24 5.20 -22.81 -3.24
CA LEU A 24 4.37 -23.85 -3.84
C LEU A 24 5.19 -25.11 -4.16
N ARG A 25 4.53 -26.27 -4.14
CA ARG A 25 5.11 -27.53 -4.66
C ARG A 25 5.49 -27.35 -6.13
N LEU A 26 6.65 -27.84 -6.53
CA LEU A 26 7.16 -27.68 -7.91
C LEU A 26 6.17 -28.06 -9.02
N PRO A 27 5.38 -29.15 -8.93
CA PRO A 27 4.37 -29.48 -9.93
C PRO A 27 3.27 -28.43 -10.09
N ILE A 28 3.05 -27.59 -9.06
CA ILE A 28 2.09 -26.48 -9.07
C ILE A 28 2.80 -25.17 -9.45
N ALA A 29 3.99 -24.94 -8.91
CA ALA A 29 4.77 -23.72 -9.09
C ALA A 29 5.16 -23.51 -10.57
N LEU A 30 5.67 -24.56 -11.25
CA LEU A 30 6.18 -24.45 -12.60
C LEU A 30 5.10 -24.05 -13.63
N PRO A 31 3.93 -24.73 -13.72
CA PRO A 31 2.91 -24.33 -14.68
C PRO A 31 2.32 -22.96 -14.39
N ILE A 32 2.18 -22.58 -13.12
CA ILE A 32 1.69 -21.24 -12.75
C ILE A 32 2.70 -20.18 -13.15
N THR A 33 3.97 -20.38 -12.82
CA THR A 33 5.05 -19.45 -13.20
C THR A 33 5.12 -19.29 -14.73
N ALA A 34 5.03 -20.41 -15.46
CA ALA A 34 5.01 -20.39 -16.92
C ALA A 34 3.81 -19.61 -17.48
N LEU A 35 2.60 -19.79 -16.92
CA LEU A 35 1.41 -19.03 -17.28
C LEU A 35 1.59 -17.52 -17.03
N ILE A 36 2.10 -17.13 -15.86
CA ILE A 36 2.33 -15.71 -15.53
C ILE A 36 3.39 -15.11 -16.47
N LEU A 37 4.50 -15.79 -16.71
CA LEU A 37 5.53 -15.33 -17.64
C LEU A 37 4.99 -15.19 -19.07
N TRP A 38 4.18 -16.14 -19.54
CA TRP A 38 3.51 -16.07 -20.83
C TRP A 38 2.59 -14.85 -20.94
N VAL A 39 1.72 -14.65 -19.95
CA VAL A 39 0.79 -13.52 -19.90
C VAL A 39 1.54 -12.19 -19.88
N VAL A 40 2.58 -12.08 -19.06
CA VAL A 40 3.44 -10.87 -18.97
C VAL A 40 4.14 -10.61 -20.32
N TRP A 41 4.70 -11.64 -20.96
CA TRP A 41 5.31 -11.52 -22.26
C TRP A 41 4.33 -11.04 -23.33
N MET A 42 3.12 -11.60 -23.35
CA MET A 42 2.05 -11.18 -24.25
C MET A 42 1.64 -9.71 -24.02
N LEU A 43 1.44 -9.30 -22.75
CA LEU A 43 1.10 -7.92 -22.40
C LEU A 43 2.19 -6.94 -22.86
N ILE A 44 3.45 -7.28 -22.62
CA ILE A 44 4.59 -6.44 -22.98
C ILE A 44 4.69 -6.25 -24.50
N ASN A 45 4.41 -7.29 -25.30
CA ASN A 45 4.53 -7.25 -26.76
C ASN A 45 3.35 -6.56 -27.46
N GLN A 46 2.16 -6.57 -26.84
CA GLN A 46 0.96 -5.93 -27.42
C GLN A 46 0.89 -4.41 -27.20
N LEU A 47 1.77 -3.86 -26.36
CA LEU A 47 1.78 -2.40 -26.13
C LEU A 47 2.20 -1.63 -27.40
N PRO A 48 1.42 -0.65 -27.84
CA PRO A 48 1.72 0.13 -29.04
C PRO A 48 3.06 0.89 -28.90
N ILE A 49 3.80 1.00 -29.99
CA ILE A 49 5.08 1.73 -30.03
C ILE A 49 4.75 3.23 -30.04
N THR A 50 4.90 3.89 -28.93
CA THR A 50 4.81 5.35 -28.87
C THR A 50 6.22 5.96 -28.78
N ASN A 51 6.54 6.88 -29.71
CA ASN A 51 7.86 7.52 -29.80
C ASN A 51 8.10 8.64 -28.78
N TYR A 52 7.36 8.66 -27.69
CA TYR A 52 7.53 9.72 -26.69
C TYR A 52 8.77 9.44 -25.83
N GLN A 53 9.81 10.24 -26.00
CA GLN A 53 10.99 10.24 -25.12
C GLN A 53 10.62 10.88 -23.78
N PHE A 54 10.43 10.06 -22.78
CA PHE A 54 10.15 10.51 -21.41
C PHE A 54 11.49 10.79 -20.70
N ARG A 55 11.83 12.06 -20.53
CA ARG A 55 12.91 12.47 -19.64
C ARG A 55 12.37 12.47 -18.21
N ILE A 56 12.97 11.68 -17.34
CA ILE A 56 12.70 11.76 -15.89
C ILE A 56 13.32 13.06 -15.40
N PRO A 57 12.53 14.02 -14.89
CA PRO A 57 13.10 15.21 -14.31
C PRO A 57 13.94 14.83 -13.08
N HIS A 58 15.18 15.31 -13.01
CA HIS A 58 16.06 15.05 -11.86
C HIS A 58 15.40 15.45 -10.53
N SER A 59 14.60 16.49 -10.53
CA SER A 59 13.83 16.93 -9.37
C SER A 59 12.77 15.93 -8.91
N ALA A 60 12.05 15.26 -9.82
CA ALA A 60 11.09 14.22 -9.44
C ALA A 60 11.80 13.00 -8.84
N PHE A 61 12.95 12.63 -9.41
CA PHE A 61 13.83 11.58 -8.90
C PHE A 61 14.29 11.90 -7.47
N LEU A 62 14.81 13.10 -7.25
CA LEU A 62 15.31 13.54 -5.94
C LEU A 62 14.20 13.65 -4.90
N ILE A 63 13.04 14.24 -5.24
CA ILE A 63 11.91 14.41 -4.32
C ILE A 63 11.38 13.05 -3.87
N THR A 64 11.16 12.12 -4.80
CA THR A 64 10.69 10.78 -4.44
C THR A 64 11.73 9.99 -3.65
N PHE A 65 13.03 10.17 -3.93
CA PHE A 65 14.12 9.58 -3.17
C PHE A 65 14.12 10.08 -1.72
N LEU A 66 14.07 11.39 -1.52
CA LEU A 66 14.05 11.98 -0.18
C LEU A 66 12.79 11.59 0.61
N TRP A 67 11.65 11.50 -0.04
CA TRP A 67 10.41 11.08 0.61
C TRP A 67 10.50 9.63 1.11
N VAL A 68 11.00 8.71 0.28
CA VAL A 68 11.22 7.32 0.70
C VAL A 68 12.34 7.21 1.74
N PHE A 69 13.41 8.02 1.62
CA PHE A 69 14.48 8.06 2.60
C PHE A 69 13.98 8.43 4.00
N LEU A 70 13.10 9.41 4.10
CA LEU A 70 12.49 9.85 5.37
C LEU A 70 11.44 8.87 5.92
N SER A 71 11.03 7.84 5.17
CA SER A 71 10.04 6.87 5.64
C SER A 71 10.55 5.86 6.66
N GLY A 72 11.85 5.77 6.89
CA GLY A 72 12.49 4.75 7.72
C GLY A 72 12.75 3.41 7.03
N ILE A 73 12.26 3.22 5.79
CA ILE A 73 12.45 1.98 5.03
C ILE A 73 13.94 1.76 4.75
N GLY A 74 14.44 0.58 5.10
CA GLY A 74 15.85 0.25 5.00
C GLY A 74 16.68 0.66 6.24
N GLY A 75 16.06 1.33 7.23
CA GLY A 75 16.69 1.67 8.50
C GLY A 75 17.67 2.85 8.46
N TYR A 76 17.57 3.72 7.45
CA TYR A 76 18.47 4.89 7.30
C TYR A 76 18.03 6.11 8.08
N THR A 77 16.74 6.16 8.45
CA THR A 77 16.12 7.23 9.24
C THR A 77 15.24 6.61 10.30
N PHE A 78 14.61 7.44 11.13
CA PHE A 78 13.69 7.00 12.17
C PHE A 78 12.66 6.00 11.64
N GLN A 79 12.51 4.91 12.34
CA GLN A 79 11.51 3.88 12.10
C GLN A 79 10.41 3.97 13.17
N ASN A 80 9.17 4.20 12.74
CA ASN A 80 8.02 4.15 13.63
C ASN A 80 7.75 2.71 14.13
N TRP A 81 6.83 2.58 15.09
CA TRP A 81 6.52 1.31 15.74
C TRP A 81 6.19 0.15 14.79
N ASP A 82 5.50 0.39 13.70
CA ASP A 82 5.17 -0.64 12.69
C ASP A 82 6.41 -1.28 12.03
N HIS A 83 7.52 -0.57 11.96
CA HIS A 83 8.75 -1.10 11.38
C HIS A 83 9.34 -2.27 12.17
N HIS A 84 9.08 -2.40 13.48
CA HIS A 84 9.49 -3.60 14.22
C HIS A 84 8.92 -4.87 13.61
N TRP A 85 7.63 -4.83 13.28
CA TRP A 85 6.95 -5.95 12.63
C TRP A 85 7.44 -6.16 11.19
N ARG A 86 7.66 -5.08 10.45
CA ARG A 86 8.20 -5.13 9.07
C ARG A 86 9.61 -5.71 9.04
N ASN A 87 10.45 -5.30 9.97
CA ASN A 87 11.82 -5.81 10.12
C ASN A 87 11.81 -7.29 10.53
N ALA A 88 10.94 -7.68 11.45
CA ALA A 88 10.78 -9.09 11.84
C ALA A 88 10.32 -9.97 10.66
N VAL A 89 9.38 -9.49 9.85
CA VAL A 89 8.96 -10.19 8.61
C VAL A 89 10.15 -10.36 7.65
N LEU A 90 10.90 -9.29 7.38
CA LEU A 90 12.05 -9.35 6.48
C LEU A 90 13.13 -10.28 7.03
N HIS A 91 13.43 -10.19 8.34
CA HIS A 91 14.39 -11.04 9.02
C HIS A 91 14.02 -12.52 8.90
N ASP A 92 12.78 -12.87 9.19
CA ASP A 92 12.30 -14.26 9.11
C ASP A 92 12.34 -14.79 7.68
N LEU A 93 12.01 -13.95 6.69
CA LEU A 93 12.12 -14.30 5.26
C LEU A 93 13.57 -14.55 4.82
N ILE A 94 14.55 -13.90 5.45
CA ILE A 94 15.99 -14.12 5.18
C ILE A 94 16.48 -15.39 5.88
N THR A 95 16.12 -15.55 7.16
CA THR A 95 16.70 -16.55 8.05
C THR A 95 16.13 -17.94 7.81
N TYR A 96 14.80 -18.05 7.65
CA TYR A 96 14.13 -19.35 7.52
C TYR A 96 14.00 -19.79 6.05
N ASN A 97 13.90 -21.10 5.85
CA ASN A 97 13.53 -21.67 4.56
C ASN A 97 12.11 -21.26 4.18
N TRP A 98 11.82 -21.17 2.90
CA TRP A 98 10.50 -20.88 2.37
C TRP A 98 9.72 -22.14 2.03
N PRO A 99 8.44 -22.21 2.39
CA PRO A 99 7.68 -21.27 3.23
C PRO A 99 8.17 -21.21 4.66
N VAL A 100 8.06 -20.03 5.30
CA VAL A 100 8.54 -19.84 6.68
C VAL A 100 7.63 -20.57 7.66
N ILE A 101 8.21 -21.55 8.38
CA ILE A 101 7.53 -22.36 9.38
C ILE A 101 8.26 -22.24 10.71
N TYR A 102 7.49 -21.99 11.75
CA TYR A 102 8.00 -21.88 13.10
C TYR A 102 7.73 -23.18 13.86
N SER A 103 8.77 -23.98 14.09
CA SER A 103 8.73 -25.13 15.00
C SER A 103 8.86 -24.65 16.45
N SER A 104 7.98 -25.09 17.33
CA SER A 104 8.12 -24.80 18.76
C SER A 104 9.08 -25.79 19.40
N PRO A 105 10.09 -25.35 20.18
CA PRO A 105 10.87 -26.21 21.05
C PRO A 105 10.01 -26.82 22.18
N GLU A 106 8.93 -26.15 22.55
CA GLU A 106 8.00 -26.51 23.63
C GLU A 106 6.64 -26.91 23.01
N LYS A 107 6.44 -28.13 22.61
CA LYS A 107 5.17 -28.82 22.27
C LYS A 107 3.95 -27.96 21.80
N GLY A 108 4.16 -26.71 21.36
CA GLY A 108 3.11 -25.84 20.84
C GLY A 108 2.72 -26.17 19.38
N PRO A 109 1.64 -25.60 18.85
CA PRO A 109 1.24 -25.84 17.48
C PRO A 109 2.31 -25.32 16.51
N ILE A 110 2.60 -26.09 15.47
CA ILE A 110 3.44 -25.63 14.34
C ILE A 110 2.69 -24.51 13.64
N THR A 111 3.34 -23.35 13.53
CA THR A 111 2.78 -22.15 12.88
C THR A 111 3.60 -21.78 11.65
N MET A 112 3.01 -21.01 10.76
CA MET A 112 3.65 -20.50 9.55
C MET A 112 3.43 -18.98 9.42
N LEU A 113 4.35 -18.32 8.73
CA LEU A 113 4.19 -16.90 8.36
C LEU A 113 3.10 -16.77 7.31
N VAL A 114 2.03 -16.02 7.65
CA VAL A 114 0.94 -15.67 6.74
C VAL A 114 0.69 -14.17 6.85
N TYR A 115 1.32 -13.43 5.98
CA TYR A 115 1.25 -11.97 5.92
C TYR A 115 1.41 -11.48 4.47
N TYR A 116 1.37 -10.19 4.25
CA TYR A 116 1.59 -9.56 2.94
C TYR A 116 3.09 -9.62 2.54
N VAL A 117 3.63 -10.84 2.49
CA VAL A 117 5.06 -11.10 2.30
C VAL A 117 5.56 -10.72 0.91
N GLY A 118 4.68 -10.70 -0.08
CA GLY A 118 5.03 -10.49 -1.49
C GLY A 118 5.94 -9.29 -1.72
N TYR A 119 5.70 -8.19 -1.04
CA TYR A 119 6.47 -6.96 -1.20
C TYR A 119 7.94 -7.11 -0.76
N PHE A 120 8.20 -7.93 0.24
CA PHE A 120 9.53 -8.15 0.82
C PHE A 120 10.36 -9.17 0.04
N LEU A 121 9.74 -10.01 -0.79
CA LEU A 121 10.41 -11.16 -1.42
C LEU A 121 11.63 -10.82 -2.27
N PRO A 122 11.65 -9.76 -3.11
CA PRO A 122 12.85 -9.39 -3.86
C PRO A 122 14.02 -9.02 -2.94
N ALA A 123 13.74 -8.28 -1.85
CA ALA A 123 14.74 -7.90 -0.86
C ALA A 123 15.19 -9.10 -0.02
N ALA A 124 14.26 -9.95 0.41
CA ALA A 124 14.56 -11.16 1.17
C ALA A 124 15.40 -12.16 0.36
N LEU A 125 15.12 -12.33 -0.94
CA LEU A 125 15.93 -13.19 -1.81
C LEU A 125 17.37 -12.70 -1.91
N ALA A 126 17.58 -11.38 -2.08
CA ALA A 126 18.90 -10.77 -2.03
C ALA A 126 19.56 -10.95 -0.66
N GLY A 127 18.79 -10.81 0.42
CA GLY A 127 19.25 -10.98 1.79
C GLY A 127 19.71 -12.41 2.12
N LYS A 128 19.04 -13.43 1.58
CA LYS A 128 19.47 -14.82 1.71
C LYS A 128 20.88 -15.07 1.14
N ILE A 129 21.29 -14.29 0.13
CA ILE A 129 22.58 -14.46 -0.53
C ILE A 129 23.63 -13.54 0.09
N PHE A 130 23.26 -12.28 0.37
CA PHE A 130 24.20 -11.21 0.72
C PHE A 130 24.01 -10.63 2.13
N GLY A 131 23.05 -11.15 2.89
CA GLY A 131 22.81 -10.76 4.27
C GLY A 131 21.87 -9.56 4.46
N TRP A 132 21.68 -9.20 5.73
CA TRP A 132 20.69 -8.22 6.20
C TRP A 132 20.85 -6.82 5.61
N GLN A 133 22.07 -6.30 5.54
CA GLN A 133 22.32 -4.95 5.05
C GLN A 133 21.92 -4.79 3.57
N VAL A 134 22.24 -5.80 2.76
CA VAL A 134 21.86 -5.79 1.34
C VAL A 134 20.35 -5.92 1.18
N ALA A 135 19.67 -6.73 2.02
CA ALA A 135 18.21 -6.82 2.01
C ALA A 135 17.55 -5.46 2.27
N ASN A 136 18.00 -4.74 3.29
CA ASN A 136 17.49 -3.41 3.61
C ASN A 136 17.73 -2.40 2.49
N PHE A 137 18.92 -2.41 1.90
CA PHE A 137 19.24 -1.57 0.75
C PHE A 137 18.35 -1.87 -0.45
N ILE A 138 18.13 -3.15 -0.77
CA ILE A 138 17.25 -3.56 -1.86
C ILE A 138 15.79 -3.20 -1.54
N LEU A 139 15.32 -3.37 -0.30
CA LEU A 139 13.97 -2.95 0.10
C LEU A 139 13.76 -1.45 -0.09
N PHE A 140 14.75 -0.64 0.29
CA PHE A 140 14.74 0.80 0.07
C PHE A 140 14.66 1.14 -1.44
N LEU A 141 15.55 0.58 -2.25
CA LEU A 141 15.57 0.81 -3.70
C LEU A 141 14.29 0.32 -4.38
N TRP A 142 13.77 -0.83 -3.95
CA TRP A 142 12.51 -1.38 -4.44
C TRP A 142 11.35 -0.44 -4.17
N THR A 143 11.25 0.07 -2.96
CA THR A 143 10.21 1.03 -2.58
C THR A 143 10.34 2.34 -3.35
N TRP A 144 11.55 2.88 -3.43
CA TRP A 144 11.79 4.11 -4.19
C TRP A 144 11.45 3.95 -5.67
N LEU A 145 11.86 2.84 -6.30
CA LEU A 145 11.47 2.53 -7.67
C LEU A 145 9.93 2.49 -7.81
N GLY A 146 9.23 1.84 -6.88
CA GLY A 146 7.76 1.79 -6.87
C GLY A 146 7.12 3.17 -6.81
N VAL A 147 7.55 4.03 -5.88
CA VAL A 147 7.04 5.40 -5.73
C VAL A 147 7.35 6.26 -6.97
N LEU A 148 8.55 6.12 -7.53
CA LEU A 148 8.93 6.80 -8.77
C LEU A 148 8.02 6.35 -9.93
N LEU A 149 7.78 5.06 -10.09
CA LEU A 149 6.90 4.52 -11.12
C LEU A 149 5.46 5.05 -10.99
N VAL A 150 4.90 5.11 -9.76
CA VAL A 150 3.59 5.74 -9.50
C VAL A 150 3.59 7.18 -10.01
N THR A 151 4.56 7.98 -9.59
CA THR A 151 4.66 9.41 -9.95
C THR A 151 4.75 9.61 -11.47
N LEU A 152 5.52 8.75 -12.15
CA LEU A 152 5.68 8.80 -13.60
C LEU A 152 4.41 8.37 -14.34
N GLN A 153 3.71 7.32 -13.87
CA GLN A 153 2.43 6.87 -14.42
C GLN A 153 1.37 7.97 -14.30
N LEU A 154 1.25 8.58 -13.12
CA LEU A 154 0.32 9.68 -12.90
C LEU A 154 0.64 10.89 -13.79
N GLY A 155 1.93 11.17 -14.04
CA GLY A 155 2.37 12.22 -14.97
C GLY A 155 1.83 12.02 -16.38
N LYS A 156 1.71 10.78 -16.82
CA LYS A 156 1.09 10.45 -18.11
C LYS A 156 -0.43 10.61 -18.07
N VAL A 157 -1.08 10.11 -17.02
CA VAL A 157 -2.53 10.15 -16.88
C VAL A 157 -3.03 11.61 -16.86
N LEU A 158 -2.42 12.45 -16.03
CA LEU A 158 -2.81 13.84 -15.85
C LEU A 158 -2.12 14.81 -16.84
N LYS A 159 -1.23 14.31 -17.70
CA LYS A 159 -0.47 15.11 -18.68
C LYS A 159 0.22 16.31 -18.03
N THR A 160 0.77 16.13 -16.86
CA THR A 160 1.42 17.18 -16.07
C THR A 160 2.82 16.74 -15.59
N SER A 161 3.57 17.69 -15.02
CA SER A 161 4.92 17.40 -14.54
C SER A 161 4.91 16.36 -13.41
N PRO A 162 5.76 15.32 -13.46
CA PRO A 162 5.92 14.36 -12.37
C PRO A 162 6.25 15.01 -11.01
N VAL A 163 6.94 16.16 -11.01
CA VAL A 163 7.24 16.92 -9.78
C VAL A 163 5.96 17.37 -9.08
N LYS A 164 5.02 17.96 -9.85
CA LYS A 164 3.74 18.42 -9.28
C LYS A 164 2.95 17.26 -8.68
N LEU A 165 3.08 16.08 -9.29
CA LEU A 165 2.39 14.88 -8.80
C LEU A 165 3.07 14.25 -7.61
N ALA A 166 4.41 14.26 -7.56
CA ALA A 166 5.15 13.88 -6.37
C ALA A 166 4.73 14.75 -5.17
N LEU A 167 4.66 16.07 -5.37
CA LEU A 167 4.21 17.00 -4.32
C LEU A 167 2.74 16.77 -3.94
N LEU A 168 1.86 16.52 -4.91
CA LEU A 168 0.46 16.20 -4.64
C LEU A 168 0.34 14.90 -3.81
N LEU A 169 1.07 13.85 -4.17
CA LEU A 169 1.12 12.60 -3.40
C LEU A 169 1.63 12.85 -1.97
N ILE A 170 2.75 13.53 -1.81
CA ILE A 170 3.38 13.77 -0.50
C ILE A 170 2.43 14.51 0.43
N PHE A 171 1.75 15.57 -0.07
CA PHE A 171 1.01 16.50 0.76
C PHE A 171 -0.51 16.30 0.75
N PHE A 172 -1.03 15.28 0.07
CA PHE A 172 -2.46 14.97 0.07
C PHE A 172 -2.87 14.25 1.35
N SER A 173 -3.81 14.83 2.08
CA SER A 173 -4.43 14.27 3.28
C SER A 173 -5.84 14.81 3.46
N GLY A 174 -6.58 14.23 4.41
CA GLY A 174 -7.75 14.82 5.05
C GLY A 174 -7.40 16.04 5.90
N LEU A 175 -8.37 16.52 6.65
CA LEU A 175 -8.22 17.66 7.56
C LEU A 175 -7.97 17.19 9.00
N ASP A 176 -7.12 16.19 9.18
CA ASP A 176 -6.79 15.59 10.48
C ASP A 176 -6.38 16.61 11.54
N SER A 177 -5.63 17.64 11.14
CA SER A 177 -5.21 18.71 12.03
C SER A 177 -6.40 19.45 12.68
N LEU A 178 -7.49 19.63 11.91
CA LEU A 178 -8.74 20.20 12.44
C LEU A 178 -9.49 19.17 13.31
N GLY A 179 -9.45 17.89 12.91
CA GLY A 179 -9.99 16.79 13.70
C GLY A 179 -9.34 16.71 15.09
N THR A 180 -8.01 16.71 15.12
CA THR A 180 -7.22 16.71 16.35
C THR A 180 -7.52 17.92 17.24
N LEU A 181 -7.57 19.11 16.64
CA LEU A 181 -7.80 20.35 17.38
C LEU A 181 -9.22 20.45 17.96
N PHE A 182 -10.26 20.15 17.16
CA PHE A 182 -11.65 20.44 17.53
C PHE A 182 -12.40 19.25 18.15
N PHE A 183 -11.96 18.01 17.88
CA PHE A 183 -12.66 16.81 18.35
C PHE A 183 -11.86 15.99 19.35
N ALA A 184 -10.55 15.83 19.15
CA ALA A 184 -9.70 15.18 20.14
C ALA A 184 -9.26 16.14 21.27
N HIS A 185 -9.38 17.45 21.05
CA HIS A 185 -8.91 18.50 21.98
C HIS A 185 -7.43 18.33 22.34
N ASP A 186 -6.65 17.82 21.42
CA ASP A 186 -5.21 17.66 21.55
C ASP A 186 -4.48 18.77 20.81
N TYR A 187 -3.39 19.24 21.37
CA TYR A 187 -2.58 20.32 20.82
C TYR A 187 -1.21 19.75 20.45
N PRO A 188 -1.02 19.35 19.20
CA PRO A 188 0.21 18.69 18.79
C PRO A 188 1.42 19.61 19.00
N THR A 189 2.42 19.06 19.65
CA THR A 189 3.71 19.73 19.84
C THR A 189 4.55 19.57 18.57
N LEU A 190 5.23 20.66 18.17
CA LEU A 190 6.13 20.59 17.02
C LEU A 190 7.50 20.02 17.38
N PHE A 191 7.93 20.22 18.62
CA PHE A 191 9.23 19.82 19.14
C PHE A 191 9.11 19.45 20.63
N PRO A 192 9.22 18.17 21.02
CA PRO A 192 9.26 16.98 20.16
C PRO A 192 7.88 16.69 19.52
N PRO A 193 7.84 16.22 18.27
CA PRO A 193 6.61 15.80 17.63
C PRO A 193 6.24 14.37 18.10
N ILE A 194 5.36 14.25 19.06
CA ILE A 194 5.01 12.98 19.73
C ILE A 194 3.67 12.41 19.23
N GLN A 195 2.70 13.26 18.86
CA GLN A 195 1.37 12.81 18.49
C GLN A 195 1.35 12.19 17.10
N HIS A 196 0.31 11.39 16.83
CA HIS A 196 -0.04 10.94 15.50
C HIS A 196 -1.40 11.54 15.13
N LEU A 197 -1.38 12.56 14.26
CA LEU A 197 -2.56 13.41 14.01
C LEU A 197 -3.76 12.65 13.45
N GLU A 198 -3.55 11.56 12.72
CA GLU A 198 -4.61 10.80 12.05
C GLU A 198 -5.45 9.91 12.99
N ILE A 199 -5.11 9.82 14.30
CA ILE A 199 -5.86 8.98 15.25
C ILE A 199 -6.93 9.71 16.04
N TRP A 200 -7.22 10.96 15.69
CA TRP A 200 -8.18 11.82 16.37
C TRP A 200 -9.59 11.24 16.48
N SER A 201 -9.99 10.35 15.59
CA SER A 201 -11.32 9.73 15.54
C SER A 201 -11.33 8.26 16.03
N GLY A 202 -10.44 7.87 16.93
CA GLY A 202 -10.40 6.54 17.55
C GLY A 202 -10.07 5.43 16.54
N ASN A 203 -11.04 4.52 16.29
CA ASN A 203 -10.86 3.41 15.35
C ASN A 203 -11.08 3.79 13.86
N LEU A 204 -11.37 5.06 13.57
CA LEU A 204 -11.54 5.54 12.21
C LEU A 204 -10.29 6.30 11.79
N GLN A 205 -9.74 5.94 10.63
CA GLN A 205 -8.54 6.58 10.10
C GLN A 205 -8.49 6.45 8.59
N TYR A 206 -8.36 7.60 7.91
CA TYR A 206 -8.02 7.68 6.49
C TYR A 206 -6.65 8.30 6.35
N SER A 207 -5.66 7.48 6.05
CA SER A 207 -4.27 7.90 6.12
C SER A 207 -3.85 8.73 4.91
N SER A 208 -3.10 9.80 5.15
CA SER A 208 -2.36 10.54 4.13
C SER A 208 -1.43 9.59 3.36
N PHE A 209 -1.05 9.96 2.13
CA PHE A 209 -0.11 9.11 1.38
C PHE A 209 1.27 9.05 2.03
N THR A 210 1.67 10.09 2.76
CA THR A 210 2.91 10.05 3.55
C THR A 210 2.80 9.05 4.70
N THR A 211 1.71 9.03 5.44
CA THR A 211 1.48 8.01 6.47
C THR A 211 1.37 6.62 5.87
N GLN A 212 0.66 6.45 4.74
CA GLN A 212 0.61 5.17 4.05
C GLN A 212 2.00 4.67 3.65
N LEU A 213 2.89 5.55 3.16
CA LEU A 213 4.27 5.18 2.84
C LEU A 213 5.09 4.86 4.09
N PHE A 214 4.96 5.65 5.15
CA PHE A 214 5.79 5.51 6.35
C PHE A 214 5.39 4.33 7.24
N TRP A 215 4.11 3.93 7.20
CA TRP A 215 3.56 2.89 8.09
C TRP A 215 3.20 1.59 7.38
N VAL A 216 2.64 1.64 6.16
CA VAL A 216 2.09 0.46 5.45
C VAL A 216 2.57 0.37 4.00
N PHE A 217 3.80 0.79 3.72
CA PHE A 217 4.41 0.85 2.39
C PHE A 217 4.27 -0.44 1.57
N ASN A 218 4.37 -1.59 2.24
CA ASN A 218 4.29 -2.91 1.62
C ASN A 218 2.91 -3.23 1.00
N GLN A 219 1.88 -2.48 1.36
CA GLN A 219 0.53 -2.56 0.80
C GLN A 219 0.21 -1.33 -0.04
N ALA A 220 0.60 -0.14 0.43
CA ALA A 220 0.29 1.12 -0.21
C ALA A 220 0.94 1.26 -1.60
N VAL A 221 2.26 1.07 -1.70
CA VAL A 221 2.99 1.25 -2.95
C VAL A 221 2.49 0.34 -4.08
N PRO A 222 2.31 -0.99 -3.89
CA PRO A 222 1.75 -1.83 -4.94
C PRO A 222 0.28 -1.48 -5.27
N ALA A 223 -0.54 -1.09 -4.29
CA ALA A 223 -1.91 -0.64 -4.55
C ALA A 223 -1.93 0.64 -5.41
N TRP A 224 -1.11 1.63 -5.09
CA TRP A 224 -0.96 2.86 -5.89
C TRP A 224 -0.53 2.56 -7.33
N LEU A 225 0.45 1.64 -7.49
CA LEU A 225 0.92 1.21 -8.82
C LEU A 225 -0.19 0.54 -9.63
N CYS A 226 -0.96 -0.36 -9.02
CA CYS A 226 -2.07 -1.02 -9.68
C CYS A 226 -3.14 -0.03 -10.12
N ILE A 227 -3.52 0.92 -9.25
CA ILE A 227 -4.50 1.97 -9.57
C ILE A 227 -3.97 2.88 -10.68
N ALA A 228 -2.72 3.35 -10.58
CA ALA A 228 -2.10 4.20 -11.59
C ALA A 228 -2.03 3.53 -12.97
N LEU A 229 -1.73 2.23 -12.99
CA LEU A 229 -1.64 1.42 -14.21
C LEU A 229 -3.03 1.20 -14.85
N ILE A 230 -4.07 0.98 -14.03
CA ILE A 230 -5.46 0.90 -14.49
C ILE A 230 -5.91 2.23 -15.10
N LEU A 231 -5.64 3.35 -14.45
CA LEU A 231 -5.96 4.70 -14.94
C LEU A 231 -5.21 5.04 -16.22
N GLU A 232 -3.92 4.66 -16.32
CA GLU A 232 -3.13 4.86 -17.55
C GLU A 232 -3.73 4.09 -18.73
N SER A 233 -4.12 2.86 -18.50
CA SER A 233 -4.74 2.01 -19.53
C SER A 233 -6.01 2.64 -20.09
N ASP A 234 -6.79 3.34 -19.27
CA ASP A 234 -7.98 4.07 -19.72
C ASP A 234 -7.68 5.32 -20.55
N SER A 235 -6.63 6.03 -20.19
CA SER A 235 -6.30 7.32 -20.81
C SER A 235 -5.58 7.17 -22.17
N SER A 236 -4.97 6.03 -22.43
CA SER A 236 -4.05 5.84 -23.56
C SER A 236 -4.70 5.32 -24.84
N LEU A 237 -5.93 4.81 -24.78
CA LEU A 237 -6.61 4.14 -25.90
C LEU A 237 -7.90 4.86 -26.32
N SER A 238 -8.19 4.89 -27.63
CA SER A 238 -9.51 5.29 -28.12
C SER A 238 -10.58 4.25 -27.76
N ASN A 239 -11.85 4.63 -27.76
CA ASN A 239 -12.94 3.72 -27.39
C ASN A 239 -12.98 2.44 -28.25
N THR A 240 -12.70 2.54 -29.54
CA THR A 240 -12.63 1.41 -30.46
C THR A 240 -11.45 0.49 -30.14
N GLN A 241 -10.29 1.07 -29.79
CA GLN A 241 -9.12 0.29 -29.36
C GLN A 241 -9.31 -0.37 -28.01
N LYS A 242 -10.02 0.28 -27.07
CA LYS A 242 -10.36 -0.31 -25.75
C LYS A 242 -11.18 -1.59 -25.89
N GLN A 243 -12.15 -1.62 -26.80
CA GLN A 243 -12.96 -2.80 -27.06
C GLN A 243 -12.18 -3.93 -27.72
N ALA A 244 -11.23 -3.60 -28.62
CA ALA A 244 -10.45 -4.60 -29.37
C ALA A 244 -9.28 -5.21 -28.57
N SER A 245 -8.83 -4.57 -27.48
CA SER A 245 -7.52 -4.85 -26.86
C SER A 245 -7.54 -5.84 -25.68
N GLY A 246 -8.68 -6.39 -25.29
CA GLY A 246 -8.79 -7.20 -24.06
C GLY A 246 -8.50 -6.40 -22.79
N LEU A 247 -8.72 -5.09 -22.81
CA LEU A 247 -8.38 -4.14 -21.75
C LEU A 247 -9.00 -4.51 -20.41
N GLN A 248 -10.25 -5.02 -20.42
CA GLN A 248 -10.94 -5.45 -19.21
C GLN A 248 -10.20 -6.61 -18.51
N SER A 249 -9.79 -7.61 -19.29
CA SER A 249 -9.03 -8.75 -18.77
C SER A 249 -7.66 -8.30 -18.21
N GLN A 250 -7.02 -7.30 -18.84
CA GLN A 250 -5.78 -6.71 -18.34
C GLN A 250 -5.98 -6.02 -16.98
N LYS A 251 -7.07 -5.25 -16.83
CA LYS A 251 -7.40 -4.58 -15.55
C LYS A 251 -7.69 -5.61 -14.44
N ILE A 252 -8.41 -6.68 -14.77
CA ILE A 252 -8.67 -7.79 -13.84
C ILE A 252 -7.35 -8.45 -13.42
N PHE A 253 -6.41 -8.64 -14.34
CA PHE A 253 -5.09 -9.18 -14.02
C PHE A 253 -4.30 -8.24 -13.10
N ILE A 254 -4.27 -6.93 -13.37
CA ILE A 254 -3.63 -5.94 -12.50
C ILE A 254 -4.29 -5.93 -11.11
N TRP A 255 -5.62 -5.99 -11.05
CA TRP A 255 -6.36 -6.07 -9.79
C TRP A 255 -6.03 -7.36 -9.01
N SER A 256 -5.87 -8.49 -9.67
CA SER A 256 -5.49 -9.74 -9.01
C SER A 256 -4.10 -9.65 -8.38
N LEU A 257 -3.16 -8.95 -9.00
CA LEU A 257 -1.86 -8.65 -8.41
C LEU A 257 -2.00 -7.70 -7.19
N CYS A 258 -2.87 -6.69 -7.28
CA CYS A 258 -3.19 -5.86 -6.11
C CYS A 258 -3.70 -6.70 -4.94
N PHE A 259 -4.57 -7.68 -5.20
CA PHE A 259 -5.09 -8.60 -4.19
C PHE A 259 -3.98 -9.44 -3.52
N PHE A 260 -2.96 -9.84 -4.27
CA PHE A 260 -1.79 -10.55 -3.72
C PHE A 260 -0.98 -9.69 -2.74
N PHE A 261 -0.81 -8.39 -3.01
CA PHE A 261 -0.05 -7.49 -2.13
C PHE A 261 -0.89 -6.90 -0.99
N ALA A 262 -2.12 -6.51 -1.28
CA ALA A 262 -2.96 -5.71 -0.42
C ALA A 262 -4.44 -6.04 -0.63
N PRO A 263 -4.92 -7.19 -0.12
CA PRO A 263 -6.29 -7.66 -0.38
C PRO A 263 -7.36 -6.66 0.04
N LEU A 264 -7.17 -5.94 1.14
CA LEU A 264 -8.14 -4.94 1.60
C LEU A 264 -8.18 -3.71 0.67
N ALA A 265 -7.04 -3.25 0.17
CA ALA A 265 -6.98 -2.20 -0.84
C ALA A 265 -7.61 -2.65 -2.18
N ALA A 266 -7.39 -3.92 -2.55
CA ALA A 266 -8.03 -4.50 -3.74
C ALA A 266 -9.55 -4.58 -3.60
N LEU A 267 -10.10 -4.82 -2.41
CA LEU A 267 -11.54 -4.72 -2.15
C LEU A 267 -12.05 -3.29 -2.36
N GLY A 268 -11.31 -2.27 -1.87
CA GLY A 268 -11.64 -0.87 -2.12
C GLY A 268 -11.54 -0.46 -3.60
N LEU A 269 -10.69 -1.14 -4.40
CA LEU A 269 -10.53 -0.89 -5.82
C LEU A 269 -11.62 -1.56 -6.68
N LEU A 270 -12.19 -2.68 -6.22
CA LEU A 270 -13.12 -3.50 -6.99
C LEU A 270 -14.35 -2.74 -7.52
N PRO A 271 -15.05 -1.86 -6.75
CA PRO A 271 -16.20 -1.12 -7.24
C PRO A 271 -15.90 -0.25 -8.46
N TYR A 272 -14.70 0.31 -8.58
CA TYR A 272 -14.30 1.10 -9.76
C TYR A 272 -14.20 0.22 -11.01
N LEU A 273 -13.63 -0.98 -10.88
CA LEU A 273 -13.55 -1.94 -11.99
C LEU A 273 -14.94 -2.41 -12.44
N ILE A 274 -15.85 -2.66 -11.49
CA ILE A 274 -17.24 -3.07 -11.77
C ILE A 274 -17.93 -1.98 -12.57
N ILE A 275 -17.85 -0.71 -12.16
CA ILE A 275 -18.51 0.39 -12.89
C ILE A 275 -17.90 0.59 -14.28
N GLU A 276 -16.58 0.49 -14.40
CA GLU A 276 -15.91 0.56 -15.69
C GLU A 276 -16.29 -0.60 -16.61
N TRP A 277 -16.43 -1.79 -16.06
CA TRP A 277 -16.94 -2.95 -16.78
C TRP A 277 -18.32 -2.65 -17.38
N PHE A 278 -19.28 -2.19 -16.57
CA PHE A 278 -20.63 -1.87 -17.02
C PHE A 278 -20.66 -0.77 -18.08
N LYS A 279 -19.78 0.24 -18.00
CA LYS A 279 -19.70 1.31 -19.00
C LYS A 279 -19.16 0.87 -20.35
N GLN A 280 -18.25 -0.09 -20.38
CA GLN A 280 -17.53 -0.49 -21.58
C GLN A 280 -18.07 -1.76 -22.23
N THR A 281 -18.97 -2.48 -21.53
CA THR A 281 -19.50 -3.75 -22.00
C THR A 281 -20.68 -3.50 -22.94
N ASP A 282 -20.59 -4.04 -24.15
CA ASP A 282 -21.76 -4.22 -25.01
C ASP A 282 -22.59 -5.39 -24.44
N PHE A 283 -23.74 -5.08 -23.86
CA PHE A 283 -24.61 -6.10 -23.25
C PHE A 283 -25.14 -7.15 -24.23
N LYS A 284 -25.04 -6.89 -25.55
CA LYS A 284 -25.39 -7.89 -26.57
C LYS A 284 -24.30 -8.95 -26.76
N SER A 285 -23.04 -8.62 -26.37
CA SER A 285 -21.89 -9.53 -26.49
C SER A 285 -20.87 -9.30 -25.38
N PRO A 286 -21.24 -9.55 -24.10
CA PRO A 286 -20.43 -9.12 -22.94
C PRO A 286 -19.05 -9.79 -22.85
N PHE A 287 -18.86 -10.94 -23.50
CA PHE A 287 -17.62 -11.72 -23.41
C PHE A 287 -16.77 -11.67 -24.68
N LYS A 288 -17.21 -10.97 -25.74
CA LYS A 288 -16.58 -11.00 -27.08
C LYS A 288 -15.10 -10.57 -27.08
N ASN A 289 -14.70 -9.70 -26.17
CA ASN A 289 -13.36 -9.11 -26.15
C ASN A 289 -12.52 -9.54 -24.93
N LEU A 290 -12.96 -10.59 -24.21
CA LEU A 290 -12.21 -11.08 -23.06
C LEU A 290 -11.06 -12.00 -23.50
N ARG A 291 -9.92 -11.82 -22.87
CA ARG A 291 -8.75 -12.68 -23.04
C ARG A 291 -8.76 -13.76 -21.96
N VAL A 292 -8.98 -14.99 -22.39
CA VAL A 292 -9.09 -16.16 -21.48
C VAL A 292 -7.79 -16.41 -20.73
N ASP A 293 -6.63 -16.21 -21.36
CA ASP A 293 -5.31 -16.37 -20.74
C ASP A 293 -5.11 -15.41 -19.55
N LEU A 294 -5.51 -14.14 -19.72
CA LEU A 294 -5.45 -13.15 -18.65
C LEU A 294 -6.43 -13.47 -17.51
N LEU A 295 -7.64 -13.90 -17.83
CA LEU A 295 -8.62 -14.28 -16.81
C LEU A 295 -8.20 -15.53 -16.03
N LEU A 296 -7.62 -16.52 -16.72
CA LEU A 296 -7.06 -17.72 -16.09
C LEU A 296 -5.93 -17.33 -15.13
N ALA A 297 -4.97 -16.51 -15.58
CA ALA A 297 -3.89 -16.01 -14.74
C ALA A 297 -4.43 -15.25 -13.52
N SER A 298 -5.43 -14.37 -13.71
CA SER A 298 -6.07 -13.64 -12.63
C SER A 298 -6.73 -14.55 -11.61
N GLY A 299 -7.47 -15.56 -12.09
CA GLY A 299 -8.13 -16.55 -11.23
C GLY A 299 -7.11 -17.35 -10.39
N VAL A 300 -5.98 -17.73 -11.00
CA VAL A 300 -4.89 -18.43 -10.30
C VAL A 300 -4.25 -17.54 -9.25
N VAL A 301 -3.94 -16.26 -9.56
CA VAL A 301 -3.38 -15.32 -8.59
C VAL A 301 -4.32 -15.13 -7.41
N VAL A 302 -5.62 -14.90 -7.67
CA VAL A 302 -6.63 -14.70 -6.61
C VAL A 302 -6.79 -15.96 -5.77
N LEU A 303 -6.90 -17.13 -6.39
CA LEU A 303 -7.10 -18.40 -5.69
C LEU A 303 -5.93 -18.69 -4.73
N ILE A 304 -4.69 -18.60 -5.21
CA ILE A 304 -3.50 -18.85 -4.39
C ILE A 304 -3.40 -17.85 -3.25
N SER A 305 -3.59 -16.56 -3.55
CA SER A 305 -3.54 -15.50 -2.54
C SER A 305 -4.64 -15.67 -1.49
N TYR A 306 -5.85 -16.01 -1.92
CA TYR A 306 -6.98 -16.28 -1.02
C TYR A 306 -6.70 -17.48 -0.10
N LEU A 307 -6.24 -18.61 -0.67
CA LEU A 307 -5.93 -19.80 0.12
C LEU A 307 -4.79 -19.54 1.12
N PHE A 308 -3.80 -18.76 0.73
CA PHE A 308 -2.72 -18.35 1.63
C PHE A 308 -3.25 -17.46 2.77
N PHE A 309 -3.94 -16.35 2.45
CA PHE A 309 -4.43 -15.40 3.46
C PHE A 309 -5.57 -15.96 4.33
N SER A 310 -6.42 -16.82 3.80
CA SER A 310 -7.52 -17.43 4.57
C SER A 310 -7.06 -18.28 5.76
N SER A 311 -5.79 -18.63 5.79
CA SER A 311 -5.17 -19.32 6.90
C SER A 311 -4.90 -18.39 8.10
N ASN A 312 -4.91 -17.08 7.92
CA ASN A 312 -4.63 -16.09 8.97
C ASN A 312 -5.82 -15.93 9.92
N THR A 313 -5.56 -15.99 11.22
CA THR A 313 -6.60 -15.90 12.26
C THR A 313 -7.15 -14.50 12.49
N ALA A 314 -6.40 -13.45 12.12
CA ALA A 314 -6.88 -12.07 12.21
C ALA A 314 -8.16 -11.82 11.39
N ALA A 315 -8.36 -12.55 10.29
CA ALA A 315 -9.56 -12.49 9.46
C ALA A 315 -10.84 -13.02 10.16
N GLN A 316 -10.74 -13.60 11.35
CA GLN A 316 -11.89 -14.07 12.13
C GLN A 316 -12.65 -12.92 12.80
N GLU A 317 -11.99 -11.81 13.09
CA GLU A 317 -12.63 -10.59 13.60
C GLU A 317 -13.30 -9.86 12.44
N ARG A 318 -14.63 -9.97 12.34
CA ARG A 318 -15.43 -9.35 11.27
C ARG A 318 -16.82 -8.98 11.73
N GLY A 319 -17.35 -7.89 11.21
CA GLY A 319 -18.69 -7.43 11.55
C GLY A 319 -19.00 -6.04 11.04
N LEU A 320 -20.06 -5.48 11.58
CA LEU A 320 -20.39 -4.06 11.44
C LEU A 320 -20.07 -3.37 12.76
N GLN A 321 -19.40 -2.23 12.71
CA GLN A 321 -19.20 -1.42 13.89
C GLN A 321 -20.24 -0.31 14.01
N ALA A 322 -20.76 -0.12 15.21
CA ALA A 322 -21.63 0.99 15.52
C ALA A 322 -20.81 2.25 15.75
N ILE A 323 -21.14 3.32 15.02
CA ILE A 323 -20.48 4.62 15.13
C ILE A 323 -21.58 5.64 15.45
N ALA A 324 -21.37 6.50 16.44
CA ALA A 324 -22.30 7.59 16.68
C ALA A 324 -22.35 8.52 15.47
N LEU A 325 -23.55 8.95 15.08
CA LEU A 325 -23.76 9.78 13.89
C LEU A 325 -22.90 11.04 13.88
N LYS A 326 -22.72 11.68 15.05
CA LYS A 326 -21.87 12.87 15.21
C LYS A 326 -20.40 12.56 14.82
N ASP A 327 -19.85 11.46 15.33
CA ASP A 327 -18.45 11.10 15.11
C ASP A 327 -18.24 10.65 13.65
N PHE A 328 -19.20 9.91 13.10
CA PHE A 328 -19.17 9.55 11.68
C PHE A 328 -19.20 10.78 10.77
N LEU A 329 -20.12 11.74 11.03
CA LEU A 329 -20.23 12.94 10.20
C LEU A 329 -18.98 13.80 10.29
N ALA A 330 -18.42 13.98 11.50
CA ALA A 330 -17.16 14.69 11.68
C ALA A 330 -16.03 14.01 10.91
N PHE A 331 -15.85 12.72 11.07
CA PHE A 331 -14.86 11.92 10.38
C PHE A 331 -15.02 12.01 8.85
N PHE A 332 -16.21 11.66 8.34
CA PHE A 332 -16.47 11.64 6.90
C PHE A 332 -16.23 13.01 6.26
N LEU A 333 -16.72 14.09 6.88
CA LEU A 333 -16.56 15.43 6.32
C LEU A 333 -15.10 15.87 6.31
N LEU A 334 -14.38 15.69 7.40
CA LEU A 334 -13.00 16.16 7.49
C LEU A 334 -12.04 15.31 6.65
N GLU A 335 -12.24 14.00 6.59
CA GLU A 335 -11.29 13.10 5.91
C GLU A 335 -11.47 12.99 4.39
N GLY A 336 -12.60 13.43 3.84
CA GLY A 336 -12.80 13.36 2.39
C GLY A 336 -14.07 14.02 1.90
N GLY A 337 -15.08 14.16 2.75
CA GLY A 337 -16.40 14.67 2.39
C GLY A 337 -16.37 16.11 1.88
N ILE A 338 -15.72 17.02 2.61
CA ILE A 338 -15.60 18.43 2.19
C ILE A 338 -14.89 18.53 0.85
N LEU A 339 -13.80 17.82 0.66
CA LEU A 339 -13.06 17.81 -0.61
C LEU A 339 -13.92 17.24 -1.75
N SER A 340 -14.66 16.16 -1.50
CA SER A 340 -15.60 15.59 -2.46
C SER A 340 -16.72 16.55 -2.83
N LEU A 341 -17.27 17.31 -1.87
CA LEU A 341 -18.29 18.32 -2.12
C LEU A 341 -17.77 19.49 -2.96
N VAL A 342 -16.54 19.96 -2.72
CA VAL A 342 -15.92 21.02 -3.52
C VAL A 342 -15.66 20.57 -4.96
N LEU A 343 -15.40 19.27 -5.16
CA LEU A 343 -15.25 18.69 -6.51
C LEU A 343 -16.60 18.43 -7.20
N ALA A 344 -17.71 18.37 -6.48
CA ALA A 344 -19.04 18.03 -7.03
C ALA A 344 -19.43 18.84 -8.27
N PRO A 345 -19.29 20.18 -8.32
CA PRO A 345 -19.65 20.98 -9.51
C PRO A 345 -18.90 20.55 -10.78
N LEU A 346 -17.70 19.95 -10.63
CA LEU A 346 -16.87 19.50 -11.74
C LEU A 346 -17.06 18.01 -12.05
N LYS A 347 -17.41 17.21 -11.06
CA LYS A 347 -17.32 15.73 -11.12
C LYS A 347 -18.61 14.98 -10.85
N TRP A 348 -19.76 15.64 -10.62
CA TRP A 348 -21.02 14.96 -10.28
C TRP A 348 -21.51 13.96 -11.34
N ARG A 349 -21.13 14.15 -12.61
CA ARG A 349 -21.40 13.22 -13.72
C ARG A 349 -20.36 12.11 -13.87
N ASP A 350 -19.24 12.21 -13.18
CA ASP A 350 -18.21 11.18 -13.19
C ASP A 350 -18.53 10.11 -12.14
N PRO A 351 -18.83 8.88 -12.53
CA PRO A 351 -19.19 7.85 -11.55
C PRO A 351 -18.03 7.51 -10.60
N ARG A 352 -16.77 7.81 -10.97
CA ARG A 352 -15.65 7.66 -10.04
C ARG A 352 -15.86 8.53 -8.80
N TRP A 353 -16.41 9.74 -8.97
CA TRP A 353 -16.74 10.64 -7.86
C TRP A 353 -17.82 10.04 -6.94
N ALA A 354 -18.92 9.53 -7.51
CA ALA A 354 -20.01 8.93 -6.73
C ALA A 354 -19.53 7.67 -5.98
N VAL A 355 -18.73 6.81 -6.65
CA VAL A 355 -18.14 5.60 -6.01
C VAL A 355 -17.21 5.99 -4.88
N THR A 356 -16.36 7.00 -5.09
CA THR A 356 -15.44 7.48 -4.05
C THR A 356 -16.20 7.97 -2.83
N GLY A 357 -17.21 8.83 -3.01
CA GLY A 357 -18.04 9.32 -1.92
C GLY A 357 -18.78 8.19 -1.17
N LEU A 358 -19.36 7.24 -1.92
CA LEU A 358 -20.04 6.07 -1.35
C LEU A 358 -19.09 5.18 -0.55
N LEU A 359 -17.90 4.86 -1.09
CA LEU A 359 -16.91 4.03 -0.41
C LEU A 359 -16.41 4.69 0.87
N LEU A 360 -16.06 5.98 0.82
CA LEU A 360 -15.63 6.73 2.00
C LEU A 360 -16.76 6.85 3.05
N ALA A 361 -18.03 6.80 2.65
CA ALA A 361 -19.15 6.77 3.58
C ALA A 361 -19.41 5.38 4.18
N VAL A 362 -19.16 4.29 3.45
CA VAL A 362 -19.52 2.92 3.87
C VAL A 362 -18.38 2.21 4.60
N ILE A 363 -17.13 2.39 4.17
CA ILE A 363 -15.96 1.72 4.75
C ILE A 363 -15.88 1.86 6.28
N PRO A 364 -16.17 3.02 6.90
CA PRO A 364 -16.11 3.18 8.36
C PRO A 364 -16.98 2.20 9.15
N PHE A 365 -18.09 1.74 8.58
CA PHE A 365 -19.01 0.82 9.26
C PHE A 365 -18.60 -0.65 9.19
N ILE A 366 -17.57 -0.98 8.42
CA ILE A 366 -17.13 -2.36 8.22
C ILE A 366 -15.90 -2.63 9.09
N GLN A 367 -15.97 -3.68 9.89
CA GLN A 367 -14.84 -4.21 10.63
C GLN A 367 -14.37 -5.51 9.98
N PHE A 368 -13.08 -5.59 9.67
CA PHE A 368 -12.41 -6.79 9.21
C PHE A 368 -10.96 -6.77 9.69
N GLY A 369 -10.60 -7.75 10.52
CA GLY A 369 -9.33 -7.72 11.24
C GLY A 369 -9.36 -6.86 12.50
N SER A 370 -8.22 -6.67 13.14
CA SER A 370 -8.10 -5.95 14.40
C SER A 370 -8.16 -4.43 14.20
N GLY A 371 -8.89 -3.75 15.07
CA GLY A 371 -8.89 -2.29 15.15
C GLY A 371 -9.31 -1.60 13.87
N ARG A 372 -8.47 -0.65 13.40
CA ARG A 372 -8.71 0.22 12.24
C ARG A 372 -8.19 -0.33 10.90
N ASP A 373 -7.71 -1.56 10.88
CA ASP A 373 -7.02 -2.17 9.73
C ASP A 373 -7.81 -2.12 8.42
N PHE A 374 -9.12 -2.45 8.49
CA PHE A 374 -9.96 -2.41 7.30
C PHE A 374 -10.17 -0.98 6.80
N VAL A 375 -10.48 -0.06 7.70
CA VAL A 375 -10.77 1.35 7.37
C VAL A 375 -9.56 1.99 6.69
N MET A 376 -8.37 1.82 7.25
CA MET A 376 -7.12 2.38 6.69
C MET A 376 -6.76 1.79 5.33
N ARG A 377 -6.93 0.48 5.14
CA ARG A 377 -6.42 -0.19 3.94
C ARG A 377 -7.43 -0.23 2.79
N ALA A 378 -8.72 -0.42 3.09
CA ALA A 378 -9.76 -0.37 2.07
C ALA A 378 -9.93 1.05 1.50
N SER A 379 -9.64 2.08 2.29
CA SER A 379 -9.70 3.49 1.85
C SER A 379 -8.55 3.92 0.92
N ILE A 380 -7.47 3.14 0.79
CA ILE A 380 -6.34 3.48 -0.08
C ILE A 380 -6.83 3.79 -1.52
N ALA A 381 -7.70 2.94 -2.08
CA ALA A 381 -8.19 3.16 -3.43
C ALA A 381 -9.09 4.40 -3.54
N PRO A 382 -10.18 4.57 -2.75
CA PRO A 382 -11.01 5.77 -2.86
C PRO A 382 -10.25 7.07 -2.57
N LEU A 383 -9.30 7.09 -1.63
CA LEU A 383 -8.43 8.26 -1.41
C LEU A 383 -7.55 8.56 -2.61
N PHE A 384 -7.01 7.53 -3.27
CA PHE A 384 -6.22 7.71 -4.48
C PHE A 384 -7.06 8.29 -5.64
N TYR A 385 -8.29 7.81 -5.83
CA TYR A 385 -9.21 8.39 -6.82
C TYR A 385 -9.62 9.83 -6.46
N LEU A 386 -9.82 10.13 -5.18
CA LEU A 386 -10.10 11.49 -4.71
C LEU A 386 -8.93 12.43 -5.01
N MET A 387 -7.71 12.02 -4.69
CA MET A 387 -6.48 12.74 -5.02
C MET A 387 -6.34 12.96 -6.53
N MET A 388 -6.62 11.93 -7.34
CA MET A 388 -6.56 12.04 -8.80
C MET A 388 -7.57 13.04 -9.35
N MET A 389 -8.83 13.02 -8.88
CA MET A 389 -9.86 14.00 -9.29
C MET A 389 -9.50 15.42 -8.83
N THR A 390 -8.88 15.57 -7.67
CA THR A 390 -8.33 16.85 -7.19
C THR A 390 -7.22 17.33 -8.11
N GLY A 391 -6.28 16.46 -8.48
CA GLY A 391 -5.22 16.76 -9.43
C GLY A 391 -5.77 17.14 -10.82
N GLU A 392 -6.76 16.41 -11.33
CA GLU A 392 -7.46 16.76 -12.56
C GLU A 392 -8.03 18.20 -12.49
N ALA A 393 -8.70 18.53 -11.38
CA ALA A 393 -9.27 19.87 -11.19
C ALA A 393 -8.19 20.98 -11.10
N ILE A 394 -7.10 20.73 -10.38
CA ILE A 394 -6.03 21.74 -10.19
C ILE A 394 -5.24 21.99 -11.48
N PHE A 395 -4.97 20.95 -12.26
CA PHE A 395 -4.11 21.05 -13.44
C PHE A 395 -4.89 21.40 -14.72
N GLN A 396 -6.23 21.38 -14.69
CA GLN A 396 -7.07 21.82 -15.80
C GLN A 396 -7.24 23.33 -15.80
N LYS A 397 -7.06 23.95 -16.99
CA LYS A 397 -7.22 25.42 -17.16
C LYS A 397 -8.68 25.91 -17.04
N THR A 398 -9.65 25.01 -17.14
CA THR A 398 -11.09 25.32 -17.17
C THR A 398 -11.75 25.36 -15.80
N THR A 399 -11.02 25.03 -14.74
CA THR A 399 -11.57 25.01 -13.37
C THR A 399 -11.92 26.42 -12.88
N PRO A 400 -13.15 26.64 -12.38
CA PRO A 400 -13.56 27.93 -11.85
C PRO A 400 -12.62 28.41 -10.73
N ARG A 401 -12.29 29.70 -10.75
CA ARG A 401 -11.30 30.28 -9.82
C ARG A 401 -11.66 30.06 -8.35
N LEU A 402 -12.94 30.15 -7.99
CA LEU A 402 -13.38 29.91 -6.60
C LEU A 402 -13.11 28.47 -6.16
N VAL A 403 -13.47 27.48 -7.00
CA VAL A 403 -13.19 26.05 -6.73
C VAL A 403 -11.69 25.84 -6.59
N LEU A 404 -10.88 26.43 -7.45
CA LEU A 404 -9.43 26.30 -7.42
C LEU A 404 -8.83 26.86 -6.12
N ILE A 405 -9.27 28.06 -5.69
CA ILE A 405 -8.83 28.66 -4.43
C ILE A 405 -9.21 27.76 -3.24
N THR A 406 -10.45 27.28 -3.20
CA THR A 406 -10.93 26.39 -2.14
C THR A 406 -10.13 25.08 -2.09
N LEU A 407 -9.83 24.48 -3.25
CA LEU A 407 -8.99 23.28 -3.32
C LEU A 407 -7.58 23.53 -2.78
N TYR A 408 -6.94 24.64 -3.13
CA TYR A 408 -5.62 24.98 -2.60
C TYR A 408 -5.65 25.24 -1.09
N LEU A 409 -6.70 25.87 -0.55
CA LEU A 409 -6.85 26.07 0.88
C LEU A 409 -7.02 24.73 1.62
N LEU A 410 -7.87 23.83 1.11
CA LEU A 410 -8.06 22.51 1.69
C LEU A 410 -6.78 21.67 1.64
N LEU A 411 -6.06 21.70 0.52
CA LEU A 411 -4.78 21.00 0.40
C LEU A 411 -3.71 21.60 1.31
N ALA A 412 -3.68 22.92 1.49
CA ALA A 412 -2.75 23.56 2.43
C ALA A 412 -3.03 23.14 3.88
N LEU A 413 -4.30 23.11 4.29
CA LEU A 413 -4.69 22.64 5.62
C LEU A 413 -4.42 21.14 5.78
N GLY A 414 -4.80 20.32 4.79
CA GLY A 414 -4.53 18.88 4.81
C GLY A 414 -3.04 18.56 4.85
N SER A 415 -2.19 19.37 4.19
CA SER A 415 -0.74 19.15 4.17
C SER A 415 -0.06 19.25 5.53
N LEU A 416 -0.74 19.78 6.55
CA LEU A 416 -0.21 19.83 7.92
C LEU A 416 0.06 18.42 8.47
N THR A 417 -0.78 17.45 8.16
CA THR A 417 -0.61 16.05 8.60
C THR A 417 0.66 15.41 8.02
N PRO A 418 0.87 15.33 6.70
CA PRO A 418 2.10 14.80 6.15
C PRO A 418 3.35 15.61 6.53
N LEU A 419 3.24 16.93 6.65
CA LEU A 419 4.35 17.77 7.17
C LEU A 419 4.73 17.39 8.59
N TYR A 420 3.74 17.12 9.43
CA TYR A 420 3.98 16.68 10.81
C TYR A 420 4.69 15.32 10.86
N GLU A 421 4.26 14.35 10.04
CA GLU A 421 4.92 13.03 9.93
C GLU A 421 6.37 13.16 9.40
N ILE A 422 6.60 14.01 8.41
CA ILE A 422 7.94 14.31 7.90
C ILE A 422 8.80 14.97 8.99
N ASN A 423 8.24 15.95 9.71
CA ASN A 423 8.92 16.60 10.84
C ASN A 423 9.31 15.58 11.92
N ARG A 424 8.39 14.66 12.25
CA ARG A 424 8.67 13.58 13.22
C ARG A 424 9.84 12.72 12.77
N SER A 425 9.84 12.29 11.51
CA SER A 425 10.96 11.51 10.97
C SER A 425 12.29 12.25 11.03
N ILE A 426 12.31 13.53 10.62
CA ILE A 426 13.53 14.35 10.66
C ILE A 426 14.00 14.55 12.09
N TYR A 427 13.10 14.99 12.98
CA TYR A 427 13.42 15.29 14.38
C TYR A 427 13.99 14.06 15.08
N ARG A 428 13.30 12.92 15.01
CA ARG A 428 13.73 11.67 15.65
C ARG A 428 15.02 11.12 15.05
N THR A 429 15.23 11.27 13.74
CA THR A 429 16.49 10.90 13.11
C THR A 429 17.65 11.75 13.64
N CYS A 430 17.45 13.09 13.71
CA CYS A 430 18.49 13.99 14.25
C CYS A 430 18.76 13.72 15.74
N GLU A 431 17.71 13.52 16.54
CA GLU A 431 17.82 13.19 17.96
C GLU A 431 18.64 11.91 18.16
N TYR A 432 18.30 10.84 17.43
CA TYR A 432 19.02 9.57 17.49
C TYR A 432 20.51 9.70 17.13
N TYR A 433 20.83 10.38 16.03
CA TYR A 433 22.23 10.54 15.61
C TYR A 433 23.02 11.56 16.45
N SER A 434 22.35 12.42 17.21
CA SER A 434 22.99 13.34 18.15
C SER A 434 23.30 12.69 19.49
N LEU A 435 22.70 11.54 19.81
CA LEU A 435 22.98 10.82 21.05
C LEU A 435 24.45 10.36 21.13
N ILE A 436 25.02 10.41 22.34
CA ILE A 436 26.37 9.93 22.61
C ILE A 436 26.44 8.41 22.29
N PRO A 437 27.54 7.93 21.67
CA PRO A 437 27.67 6.51 21.31
C PRO A 437 27.41 5.52 22.44
N SER A 438 27.73 5.87 23.70
CA SER A 438 27.47 5.07 24.89
C SER A 438 25.96 4.92 25.21
N GLN A 439 25.14 5.86 24.80
CA GLN A 439 23.68 5.80 24.96
C GLN A 439 23.01 5.01 23.81
N ARG A 440 23.69 4.94 22.63
CA ARG A 440 23.24 4.12 21.50
C ARG A 440 23.48 2.64 21.70
N ALA A 441 24.48 2.30 22.51
CA ALA A 441 24.94 0.94 22.77
C ALA A 441 24.20 0.24 23.92
N GLN A 442 23.10 0.82 24.45
CA GLN A 442 22.29 0.11 25.42
C GLN A 442 21.58 -1.07 24.74
N PRO A 443 21.66 -2.27 25.31
CA PRO A 443 21.15 -3.45 24.64
C PRO A 443 19.64 -3.36 24.49
N THR A 444 19.16 -3.68 23.33
CA THR A 444 17.76 -3.74 22.88
C THR A 444 16.86 -4.66 23.71
N SER A 445 17.38 -5.38 24.71
CA SER A 445 16.56 -6.11 25.67
C SER A 445 15.58 -5.25 26.46
N GLU A 446 15.95 -3.99 26.77
CA GLU A 446 15.02 -3.03 27.38
C GLU A 446 14.00 -2.47 26.36
N VAL A 447 14.43 -2.24 25.14
CA VAL A 447 13.57 -1.78 24.04
C VAL A 447 12.45 -2.76 23.76
N VAL A 448 12.74 -4.06 23.82
CA VAL A 448 11.74 -5.11 23.56
C VAL A 448 10.76 -5.29 24.73
N THR A 449 11.18 -5.06 25.97
CA THR A 449 10.30 -5.09 27.14
C THR A 449 9.30 -3.92 27.14
N HIS A 450 9.67 -2.76 26.63
CA HIS A 450 8.75 -1.63 26.47
C HIS A 450 7.68 -1.82 25.40
N LEU A 451 7.94 -2.63 24.37
CA LEU A 451 6.95 -3.02 23.35
C LEU A 451 5.83 -3.92 23.89
N GLU A 452 6.03 -4.54 25.03
CA GLU A 452 5.04 -5.40 25.69
C GLU A 452 4.01 -4.58 26.49
N GLN A 453 4.22 -3.29 26.72
CA GLN A 453 3.31 -2.42 27.46
C GLN A 453 2.37 -1.67 26.50
N PRO A 454 1.04 -1.85 26.60
CA PRO A 454 0.09 -1.02 25.85
C PRO A 454 0.23 0.43 26.31
N GLY A 455 0.67 1.32 25.43
CA GLY A 455 0.85 2.73 25.72
C GLY A 455 2.29 3.19 25.97
N ALA A 456 3.30 2.32 25.74
CA ALA A 456 4.68 2.80 25.67
C ALA A 456 4.81 3.82 24.52
N PRO A 457 5.44 4.99 24.76
CA PRO A 457 5.61 6.00 23.71
C PRO A 457 6.35 5.38 22.52
N GLU A 458 5.81 5.53 21.31
CA GLU A 458 6.44 5.09 20.04
C GLU A 458 7.85 5.67 19.84
N ASP A 459 8.25 6.54 20.73
CA ASP A 459 9.31 7.52 20.59
C ASP A 459 10.68 7.04 21.09
N GLU A 460 10.74 5.89 21.76
CA GLU A 460 11.97 5.46 22.44
C GLU A 460 12.86 4.51 21.60
N HIS A 461 12.49 4.24 20.33
CA HIS A 461 13.18 3.19 19.58
C HIS A 461 14.07 3.75 18.46
N PRO A 462 15.38 3.60 18.59
CA PRO A 462 16.33 3.93 17.53
C PRO A 462 16.16 2.99 16.32
N ASN A 463 16.65 3.43 15.16
CA ASN A 463 16.69 2.63 13.94
C ASN A 463 17.41 1.30 14.18
N MET A 464 16.75 0.19 13.98
CA MET A 464 17.32 -1.14 14.17
C MET A 464 17.96 -1.65 12.87
N LEU A 465 19.25 -1.44 12.71
CA LEU A 465 20.02 -1.98 11.59
C LEU A 465 20.76 -3.28 11.91
N VAL A 466 20.75 -3.72 13.16
CA VAL A 466 21.55 -4.87 13.63
C VAL A 466 20.66 -6.12 13.62
N ALA A 467 20.98 -7.09 12.75
CA ALA A 467 20.20 -8.30 12.55
C ALA A 467 20.05 -9.15 13.84
N ASP A 468 21.11 -9.17 14.67
CA ASP A 468 21.16 -9.97 15.90
C ASP A 468 20.20 -9.50 16.99
N GLU A 469 19.70 -8.28 16.87
CA GLU A 469 18.75 -7.66 17.80
C GLU A 469 17.29 -7.80 17.37
N ILE A 470 17.02 -8.28 16.14
CA ILE A 470 15.67 -8.41 15.59
C ILE A 470 15.12 -9.78 16.00
N LYS A 471 14.07 -9.77 16.81
CA LYS A 471 13.37 -11.00 17.18
C LYS A 471 12.54 -11.55 16.02
N THR A 472 12.37 -12.87 15.98
CA THR A 472 11.42 -13.51 15.07
C THR A 472 9.99 -13.17 15.48
N LEU A 473 9.05 -13.15 14.53
CA LEU A 473 7.64 -12.85 14.78
C LEU A 473 7.01 -13.75 15.86
N LYS A 474 7.43 -15.01 15.94
CA LYS A 474 6.90 -15.95 16.90
C LYS A 474 7.16 -15.57 18.37
N PHE A 475 8.26 -14.87 18.61
CA PHE A 475 8.71 -14.50 19.96
C PHE A 475 8.48 -13.02 20.28
N MET A 476 7.79 -12.30 19.39
CA MET A 476 7.27 -10.97 19.67
C MET A 476 5.97 -11.06 20.48
N ASN A 477 5.30 -9.96 20.73
CA ASN A 477 4.06 -9.95 21.50
C ASN A 477 3.02 -10.93 20.92
N ASP A 478 2.62 -11.95 21.66
CA ASP A 478 1.70 -13.01 21.23
C ASP A 478 0.35 -12.47 20.73
N LYS A 479 -0.14 -11.36 21.30
CA LYS A 479 -1.41 -10.76 20.92
C LYS A 479 -1.39 -10.18 19.50
N LEU A 480 -0.28 -9.56 19.12
CA LEU A 480 -0.11 -8.94 17.80
C LEU A 480 0.49 -9.92 16.78
N SER A 481 1.33 -10.84 17.20
CA SER A 481 1.91 -11.86 16.31
C SER A 481 0.84 -12.70 15.59
N LYS A 482 -0.36 -12.83 16.18
CA LYS A 482 -1.51 -13.49 15.54
C LYS A 482 -1.90 -12.88 14.19
N ASN A 483 -1.59 -11.60 13.96
CA ASN A 483 -1.84 -10.95 12.70
C ASN A 483 -0.89 -11.42 11.57
N PHE A 484 0.19 -12.10 11.92
CA PHE A 484 1.27 -12.48 11.01
C PHE A 484 1.45 -13.99 10.85
N ILE A 485 0.89 -14.79 11.77
CA ILE A 485 1.10 -16.22 11.81
C ILE A 485 -0.21 -16.99 11.77
N ALA A 486 -0.17 -18.20 11.21
CA ALA A 486 -1.31 -19.12 11.16
C ALA A 486 -0.92 -20.54 11.59
N ASN A 487 -1.91 -21.31 12.04
CA ASN A 487 -1.70 -22.72 12.39
C ASN A 487 -1.60 -23.57 11.11
N VAL A 488 -0.49 -24.27 10.95
CA VAL A 488 -0.21 -25.12 9.79
C VAL A 488 -1.28 -26.21 9.60
N ARG A 489 -1.71 -26.86 10.67
CA ARG A 489 -2.66 -28.01 10.61
C ARG A 489 -4.05 -27.59 10.13
N GLN A 490 -4.44 -26.35 10.31
CA GLN A 490 -5.76 -25.82 9.93
C GLN A 490 -5.76 -25.22 8.51
N SER A 491 -4.60 -25.09 7.88
CA SER A 491 -4.47 -24.43 6.58
C SER A 491 -4.66 -25.40 5.42
N LEU A 492 -5.66 -25.16 4.57
CA LEU A 492 -5.84 -25.86 3.29
C LEU A 492 -4.68 -25.59 2.34
N TYR A 493 -4.15 -24.35 2.35
CA TYR A 493 -2.99 -23.94 1.58
C TYR A 493 -1.79 -24.84 1.90
N TYR A 494 -1.45 -24.98 3.18
CA TYR A 494 -0.32 -25.81 3.61
C TYR A 494 -0.51 -27.27 3.24
N ARG A 495 -1.71 -27.81 3.44
CA ARG A 495 -2.00 -29.23 3.19
C ARG A 495 -1.86 -29.63 1.72
N TYR A 496 -2.31 -28.80 0.79
CA TYR A 496 -2.46 -29.19 -0.62
C TYR A 496 -1.52 -28.46 -1.58
N ILE A 497 -1.04 -27.27 -1.24
CA ILE A 497 -0.37 -26.36 -2.17
C ILE A 497 1.07 -26.06 -1.77
N SER A 498 1.35 -25.93 -0.47
CA SER A 498 2.67 -25.59 0.05
C SER A 498 3.74 -26.63 -0.31
N SER A 499 4.97 -26.19 -0.47
CA SER A 499 6.14 -27.01 -0.80
C SER A 499 6.60 -27.94 0.33
N HIS A 500 6.00 -27.90 1.49
CA HIS A 500 6.27 -28.82 2.61
C HIS A 500 5.27 -29.94 2.71
#